data_4b5a8f9c31022008501fc8067704f20f
#
_entry.id   4b5a8f9c31022008501fc8067704f20f
#
_cell.length_a   1.000
_cell.length_b   1.000
_cell.length_c   1.000
_cell.angle_alpha   90.00
_cell.angle_beta   90.00
_cell.angle_gamma   90.00
#
_symmetry.space_group_name_H-M   'P 1'
#
loop_
_entity.id
_entity.type
_entity.pdbx_description
1 polymer ?
#
loop_
_entity_poly.entity_id
_entity_poly.type
_entity_poly.pdbx_seq_one_letter_code
_entity_poly.pdbx_strand_id
1 'polypeptide(L)'
;MTKQHDTPPADHMRVDKWLWVARFFKTRSLAKAAIEGGKVHHQGERVKVSKEIRAGMELTIQQGFDKKTVMIIGLTETRGPAPIAQQLYEETVVSVARRE
;
A
#
# COMPACT_ATOMS: atom_id res chain seq x y z
N MET A 1 7.10 30.00 -8.45
CA MET A 1 7.03 29.51 -8.29
C MET A 1 6.90 28.83 -7.83
N THR A 2 6.74 28.71 -7.64
CA THR A 2 6.60 28.11 -7.22
C THR A 2 6.49 27.18 -6.84
N LYS A 3 6.59 26.72 -6.95
CA LYS A 3 6.42 25.89 -6.61
C LYS A 3 6.77 25.24 -5.90
N GLN A 4 7.34 25.23 -5.63
CA GLN A 4 7.67 24.68 -5.04
C GLN A 4 7.45 24.39 -4.07
N HIS A 5 7.31 24.96 -3.50
CA HIS A 5 6.83 24.57 -2.43
C HIS A 5 5.80 23.75 -2.46
N ASP A 6 5.45 23.87 -3.17
CA ASP A 6 4.56 22.86 -3.59
C ASP A 6 5.32 21.62 -3.73
N THR A 7 5.52 20.96 -2.64
CA THR A 7 5.96 19.60 -2.72
C THR A 7 4.88 18.89 -3.48
N PRO A 8 5.12 18.47 -4.70
CA PRO A 8 4.15 17.64 -5.37
C PRO A 8 3.89 16.42 -4.49
N PRO A 9 2.67 15.89 -4.47
CA PRO A 9 2.46 14.63 -3.79
C PRO A 9 3.52 13.68 -4.28
N ALA A 10 4.09 12.93 -3.37
CA ALA A 10 5.10 11.95 -3.74
C ALA A 10 4.53 11.06 -4.83
N ASP A 11 5.25 10.94 -5.95
CA ASP A 11 4.79 10.06 -7.02
C ASP A 11 5.31 8.63 -6.81
N HIS A 12 6.08 8.40 -5.77
CA HIS A 12 6.52 7.07 -5.37
C HIS A 12 6.84 7.09 -3.88
N MET A 13 6.80 5.93 -3.25
CA MET A 13 7.21 5.79 -1.87
C MET A 13 7.52 4.33 -1.57
N ARG A 14 8.21 4.09 -0.45
CA ARG A 14 8.53 2.73 -0.04
C ARG A 14 7.24 2.00 0.33
N VAL A 15 7.19 0.73 -0.03
CA VAL A 15 6.01 -0.09 0.21
C VAL A 15 5.71 -0.24 1.71
N ASP A 16 6.75 -0.34 2.55
CA ASP A 16 6.51 -0.48 3.98
C ASP A 16 5.82 0.75 4.55
N LYS A 17 6.20 1.93 4.08
CA LYS A 17 5.55 3.16 4.54
C LYS A 17 4.13 3.25 4.01
N TRP A 18 3.92 2.90 2.73
CA TRP A 18 2.59 2.98 2.14
C TRP A 18 1.60 2.07 2.85
N LEU A 19 2.03 0.85 3.17
CA LEU A 19 1.17 -0.10 3.88
C LEU A 19 0.77 0.43 5.25
N TRP A 20 1.65 1.21 5.87
CA TRP A 20 1.35 1.83 7.15
C TRP A 20 0.41 3.03 6.98
N VAL A 21 0.67 3.95 6.03
CA VAL A 21 -0.21 5.10 5.84
C VAL A 21 -1.58 4.70 5.32
N ALA A 22 -1.68 3.61 4.55
CA ALA A 22 -2.95 3.09 4.08
C ALA A 22 -3.66 2.24 5.13
N ARG A 23 -3.07 2.10 6.31
CA ARG A 23 -3.64 1.44 7.48
C ARG A 23 -3.86 -0.06 7.31
N PHE A 24 -3.08 -0.70 6.46
CA PHE A 24 -3.08 -2.16 6.41
C PHE A 24 -2.41 -2.74 7.64
N PHE A 25 -1.48 -2.01 8.24
CA PHE A 25 -0.77 -2.43 9.45
C PHE A 25 -0.74 -1.27 10.45
N LYS A 26 -0.82 -1.61 11.71
CA LYS A 26 -0.84 -0.62 12.78
C LYS A 26 0.45 0.15 12.93
N THR A 27 1.57 -0.50 12.62
CA THR A 27 2.88 0.13 12.71
C THR A 27 3.66 -0.19 11.45
N ARG A 28 4.65 0.65 11.17
CA ARG A 28 5.53 0.41 10.04
C ARG A 28 6.37 -0.85 10.25
N SER A 29 6.72 -1.14 11.52
CA SER A 29 7.45 -2.36 11.85
C SER A 29 6.65 -3.61 11.49
N LEU A 30 5.35 -3.60 11.74
CA LEU A 30 4.49 -4.72 11.37
C LEU A 30 4.43 -4.88 9.86
N ALA A 31 4.38 -3.77 9.12
CA ALA A 31 4.42 -3.81 7.67
C ALA A 31 5.71 -4.45 7.18
N LYS A 32 6.84 -4.05 7.76
CA LYS A 32 8.14 -4.65 7.40
C LYS A 32 8.16 -6.15 7.65
N ALA A 33 7.65 -6.57 8.82
CA ALA A 33 7.63 -7.98 9.17
C ALA A 33 6.79 -8.78 8.18
N ALA A 34 5.65 -8.24 7.76
CA ALA A 34 4.80 -8.92 6.79
C ALA A 34 5.50 -9.05 5.44
N ILE A 35 6.18 -8.00 5.00
CA ILE A 35 6.92 -8.03 3.74
C ILE A 35 8.01 -9.09 3.81
N GLU A 36 8.79 -9.09 4.90
CA GLU A 36 9.89 -10.04 5.07
C GLU A 36 9.38 -11.46 5.19
N GLY A 37 8.15 -11.63 5.70
CA GLY A 37 7.52 -12.94 5.77
C GLY A 37 6.89 -13.41 4.49
N GLY A 38 7.05 -12.65 3.39
CA GLY A 38 6.52 -13.07 2.10
C GLY A 38 5.04 -12.87 1.95
N LYS A 39 4.44 -11.96 2.70
CA LYS A 39 2.99 -11.75 2.71
C LYS A 39 2.55 -10.61 1.80
N VAL A 40 3.47 -9.95 1.12
CA VAL A 40 3.16 -8.85 0.21
C VAL A 40 3.80 -9.14 -1.14
N HIS A 41 2.99 -9.12 -2.18
CA HIS A 41 3.43 -9.45 -3.53
C HIS A 41 3.03 -8.36 -4.50
N HIS A 42 3.81 -8.23 -5.58
CA HIS A 42 3.49 -7.38 -6.71
C HIS A 42 3.63 -8.24 -7.96
N GLN A 43 2.53 -8.41 -8.68
CA GLN A 43 2.50 -9.24 -9.89
C GLN A 43 3.03 -10.65 -9.62
N GLY A 44 2.64 -11.20 -8.47
CA GLY A 44 3.00 -12.56 -8.11
C GLY A 44 4.36 -12.74 -7.50
N GLU A 45 5.15 -11.68 -7.37
CA GLU A 45 6.50 -11.76 -6.82
C GLU A 45 6.57 -11.08 -5.46
N ARG A 46 7.35 -11.66 -4.56
CA ARG A 46 7.59 -11.05 -3.26
C ARG A 46 8.27 -9.69 -3.45
N VAL A 47 7.84 -8.72 -2.67
CA VAL A 47 8.48 -7.41 -2.70
C VAL A 47 9.48 -7.31 -1.56
N LYS A 48 10.45 -6.42 -1.74
CA LYS A 48 11.40 -6.08 -0.68
C LYS A 48 10.84 -4.93 0.13
N VAL A 49 11.29 -4.80 1.37
CA VAL A 49 10.84 -3.74 2.27
C VAL A 49 11.03 -2.36 1.64
N SER A 50 12.11 -2.19 0.88
CA SER A 50 12.43 -0.91 0.26
C SER A 50 11.83 -0.74 -1.13
N LYS A 51 11.01 -1.68 -1.60
CA LYS A 51 10.40 -1.58 -2.92
C LYS A 51 9.64 -0.27 -3.03
N GLU A 52 9.90 0.48 -4.09
CA GLU A 52 9.18 1.72 -4.37
C GLU A 52 7.92 1.40 -5.16
N ILE A 53 6.82 1.98 -4.73
CA ILE A 53 5.53 1.76 -5.37
C ILE A 53 4.97 3.10 -5.86
N ARG A 54 4.06 3.01 -6.81
CA ARG A 54 3.42 4.18 -7.44
C ARG A 54 1.94 3.91 -7.60
N ALA A 55 1.18 4.99 -7.79
CA ALA A 55 -0.23 4.85 -8.13
C ALA A 55 -0.35 4.05 -9.43
N GLY A 56 -1.36 3.20 -9.50
CA GLY A 56 -1.58 2.33 -10.65
C GLY A 56 -1.00 0.94 -10.49
N MET A 57 -0.15 0.74 -9.50
CA MET A 57 0.40 -0.60 -9.23
C MET A 57 -0.57 -1.38 -8.37
N GLU A 58 -0.55 -2.71 -8.51
CA GLU A 58 -1.36 -3.60 -7.68
C GLU A 58 -0.47 -4.31 -6.68
N LEU A 59 -0.98 -4.44 -5.47
CA LEU A 59 -0.31 -5.21 -4.42
C LEU A 59 -1.27 -6.27 -3.90
N THR A 60 -0.73 -7.45 -3.66
CA THR A 60 -1.46 -8.52 -2.98
C THR A 60 -0.93 -8.59 -1.56
N ILE A 61 -1.83 -8.45 -0.59
CA ILE A 61 -1.47 -8.38 0.82
C ILE A 61 -2.20 -9.48 1.57
N GLN A 62 -1.45 -10.31 2.27
CA GLN A 62 -2.03 -11.38 3.09
C GLN A 62 -2.04 -10.94 4.55
N GLN A 63 -3.21 -10.99 5.16
CA GLN A 63 -3.39 -10.66 6.58
C GLN A 63 -4.17 -11.80 7.21
N GLY A 64 -3.48 -12.62 7.99
CA GLY A 64 -4.10 -13.81 8.53
C GLY A 64 -4.51 -14.74 7.41
N PHE A 65 -5.77 -15.10 7.35
CA PHE A 65 -6.30 -15.97 6.29
C PHE A 65 -6.80 -15.18 5.09
N ASP A 66 -6.89 -13.85 5.21
CA ASP A 66 -7.39 -13.02 4.12
C ASP A 66 -6.26 -12.61 3.19
N LYS A 67 -6.56 -12.62 1.91
CA LYS A 67 -5.63 -12.15 0.89
C LYS A 67 -6.37 -11.16 0.01
N LYS A 68 -5.87 -9.95 -0.07
CA LYS A 68 -6.49 -8.89 -0.87
C LYS A 68 -5.54 -8.41 -1.93
N THR A 69 -6.05 -8.18 -3.12
CA THR A 69 -5.30 -7.48 -4.16
C THR A 69 -5.92 -6.11 -4.33
N VAL A 70 -5.11 -5.08 -4.15
CA VAL A 70 -5.58 -3.70 -4.21
C VAL A 70 -4.80 -2.93 -5.25
N MET A 71 -5.49 -1.99 -5.91
CA MET A 71 -4.86 -1.02 -6.80
C MET A 71 -4.47 0.18 -5.96
N ILE A 72 -3.23 0.62 -6.09
CA ILE A 72 -2.78 1.83 -5.41
C ILE A 72 -3.33 3.03 -6.14
N ILE A 73 -4.13 3.84 -5.45
CA ILE A 73 -4.76 5.02 -6.04
C ILE A 73 -3.97 6.27 -5.68
N GLY A 74 -3.48 6.36 -4.44
CA GLY A 74 -2.79 7.56 -3.99
C GLY A 74 -1.70 7.25 -3.00
N LEU A 75 -0.80 8.21 -2.86
CA LEU A 75 0.32 8.15 -1.95
C LEU A 75 0.29 9.39 -1.08
N THR A 76 0.66 9.24 0.19
CA THR A 76 0.74 10.38 1.09
C THR A 76 1.84 10.13 2.10
N GLU A 77 2.49 11.21 2.52
CA GLU A 77 3.54 11.12 3.52
C GLU A 77 2.98 11.04 4.94
N THR A 78 1.71 11.39 5.11
CA THR A 78 1.11 11.49 6.43
C THR A 78 0.04 10.41 6.61
N ARG A 79 0.13 9.69 7.74
CA ARG A 79 -0.88 8.69 8.08
C ARG A 79 -2.08 9.39 8.66
N GLY A 80 -3.18 9.41 7.92
CA GLY A 80 -4.40 10.04 8.35
C GLY A 80 -5.39 9.06 8.94
N PRO A 81 -6.62 9.53 9.23
CA PRO A 81 -7.68 8.65 9.74
C PRO A 81 -8.13 7.64 8.69
N ALA A 82 -8.83 6.60 9.15
CA ALA A 82 -9.20 5.50 8.28
C ALA A 82 -9.96 5.91 7.02
N PRO A 83 -10.92 6.85 7.07
CA PRO A 83 -11.61 7.23 5.83
C PRO A 83 -10.68 7.80 4.77
N ILE A 84 -9.65 8.57 5.20
CA ILE A 84 -8.66 9.12 4.27
C ILE A 84 -7.79 8.00 3.74
N ALA A 85 -7.38 7.08 4.61
CA ALA A 85 -6.54 5.96 4.21
C ALA A 85 -7.23 5.09 3.16
N GLN A 86 -8.54 4.91 3.28
CA GLN A 86 -9.28 4.07 2.34
C GLN A 86 -9.35 4.68 0.95
N GLN A 87 -9.05 5.96 0.80
CA GLN A 87 -9.00 6.61 -0.51
C GLN A 87 -7.67 6.37 -1.22
N LEU A 88 -6.71 5.74 -0.54
CA LEU A 88 -5.40 5.51 -1.12
C LEU A 88 -5.35 4.24 -1.96
N TYR A 89 -6.39 3.42 -1.90
CA TYR A 89 -6.40 2.15 -2.62
C TYR A 89 -7.82 1.74 -2.96
N GLU A 90 -7.91 0.77 -3.87
CA GLU A 90 -9.19 0.19 -4.25
C GLU A 90 -8.96 -1.32 -4.41
N GLU A 91 -9.74 -2.12 -3.71
CA GLU A 91 -9.62 -3.57 -3.87
C GLU A 91 -10.15 -3.95 -5.24
N THR A 92 -9.44 -4.86 -5.94
CA THR A 92 -9.84 -5.24 -7.28
C THR A 92 -11.11 -6.08 -7.23
N VAL A 93 -11.87 -6.04 -8.32
CA VAL A 93 -13.12 -6.80 -8.43
C VAL A 93 -12.85 -8.29 -8.25
N VAL A 94 -11.77 -8.78 -8.86
CA VAL A 94 -11.42 -10.20 -8.75
C VAL A 94 -11.12 -10.58 -7.30
N SER A 95 -10.44 -9.71 -6.57
CA SER A 95 -10.11 -9.97 -5.18
C SER A 95 -11.36 -10.02 -4.31
N VAL A 96 -12.28 -9.07 -4.51
CA VAL A 96 -13.54 -9.05 -3.76
C VAL A 96 -14.35 -10.32 -4.03
N ALA A 97 -14.47 -10.69 -5.30
CA ALA A 97 -15.24 -11.87 -5.68
C ALA A 97 -14.65 -13.14 -5.09
N ARG A 98 -13.32 -13.22 -5.02
CA ARG A 98 -12.65 -14.41 -4.51
C ARG A 98 -12.90 -14.63 -3.02
N ARG A 99 -13.16 -13.54 -2.28
CA ARG A 99 -13.41 -13.64 -0.84
C ARG A 99 -14.87 -13.93 -0.51
N GLU A 100 -15.75 -13.73 -1.47
CA GLU A 100 -17.16 -14.04 -1.32
C GLU A 100 -17.43 -15.49 -1.70
#